data_9984528f90ac64cac77e132afaff9231
#
_entry.id   9984528f90ac64cac77e132afaff9231
#
_cell.length_a   1.000
_cell.length_b   1.000
_cell.length_c   1.000
_cell.angle_alpha   90.00
_cell.angle_beta   90.00
_cell.angle_gamma   90.00
#
_symmetry.space_group_name_H-M   'P 1'
#
loop_
_entity.id
_entity.type
_entity.pdbx_description
1 polymer ?
#
loop_
_entity_poly.entity_id
_entity_poly.type
_entity_poly.pdbx_seq_one_letter_code
_entity_poly.pdbx_strand_id
1 'polypeptide(L)'
;RFASPRLEARLGAPALLRVTFFGAVVGLLLVAFAPHYTLAVAGVALWGIGASLGFPLGISALSTDPVMTPARVSVLSTVNYGAALIGPPLLGIIADHIGYHRALAFVALPVLLAIMLAGQVPDQRGRTRTDIALDD
;
A
#
# COMPACT_ATOMS: atom_id res chain seq x y z
N ARG A 1 12.57 6.48 -8.91
CA ARG A 1 11.65 6.62 -10.05
C ARG A 1 11.91 5.63 -11.20
N PHE A 2 13.10 4.98 -11.27
CA PHE A 2 13.48 4.05 -12.35
C PHE A 2 13.34 2.55 -12.02
N ALA A 3 13.13 2.19 -10.77
CA ALA A 3 13.05 0.78 -10.35
C ALA A 3 11.64 0.16 -10.48
N SER A 4 10.58 0.99 -10.40
CA SER A 4 9.20 0.53 -10.38
C SER A 4 8.77 -0.21 -11.66
N PRO A 5 9.00 0.30 -12.88
CA PRO A 5 8.53 -0.39 -14.10
C PRO A 5 9.20 -1.74 -14.35
N ARG A 6 10.48 -1.89 -13.94
CA ARG A 6 11.21 -3.17 -14.11
C ARG A 6 10.79 -4.21 -13.08
N LEU A 7 10.43 -3.78 -11.87
CA LEU A 7 9.92 -4.67 -10.82
C LEU A 7 8.48 -5.12 -11.13
N GLU A 8 7.62 -4.20 -11.60
CA GLU A 8 6.27 -4.52 -12.06
C GLU A 8 6.27 -5.54 -13.22
N ALA A 9 7.20 -5.39 -14.17
CA ALA A 9 7.35 -6.31 -15.29
C ALA A 9 7.77 -7.72 -14.87
N ARG A 10 8.52 -7.86 -13.76
CA ARG A 10 8.99 -9.16 -13.28
C ARG A 10 8.04 -9.84 -12.30
N LEU A 11 7.44 -9.11 -11.36
CA LEU A 11 6.64 -9.66 -10.26
C LEU A 11 5.13 -9.58 -10.51
N GLY A 12 4.67 -8.66 -11.38
CA GLY A 12 3.26 -8.32 -11.53
C GLY A 12 2.75 -7.36 -10.46
N ALA A 13 1.78 -6.53 -10.81
CA ALA A 13 1.20 -5.53 -9.92
C ALA A 13 0.68 -6.12 -8.58
N PRO A 14 -0.08 -7.23 -8.55
CA PRO A 14 -0.60 -7.77 -7.29
C PRO A 14 0.49 -8.35 -6.38
N ALA A 15 1.55 -8.96 -6.94
CA ALA A 15 2.66 -9.47 -6.14
C ALA A 15 3.50 -8.34 -5.56
N LEU A 16 3.75 -7.29 -6.35
CA LEU A 16 4.48 -6.12 -5.90
C LEU A 16 3.73 -5.38 -4.78
N LEU A 17 2.40 -5.21 -4.91
CA LEU A 17 1.55 -4.65 -3.86
C LEU A 17 1.64 -5.45 -2.56
N ARG A 18 1.59 -6.77 -2.64
CA ARG A 18 1.71 -7.63 -1.44
C ARG A 18 3.07 -7.49 -0.77
N VAL A 19 4.16 -7.49 -1.55
CA VAL A 19 5.52 -7.36 -1.01
C VAL A 19 5.72 -6.00 -0.35
N THR A 20 5.26 -4.91 -0.98
CA THR A 20 5.39 -3.55 -0.43
C THR A 20 4.54 -3.35 0.83
N PHE A 21 3.31 -3.83 0.85
CA PHE A 21 2.45 -3.76 2.03
C PHE A 21 2.96 -4.66 3.15
N PHE A 22 3.46 -5.85 2.84
CA PHE A 22 4.08 -6.71 3.84
C PHE A 22 5.32 -6.04 4.47
N GLY A 23 6.17 -5.43 3.64
CA GLY A 23 7.29 -4.62 4.12
C GLY A 23 6.85 -3.46 5.02
N ALA A 24 5.76 -2.78 4.65
CA ALA A 24 5.19 -1.71 5.48
C ALA A 24 4.69 -2.21 6.84
N VAL A 25 4.02 -3.38 6.89
CA VAL A 25 3.57 -4.00 8.14
C VAL A 25 4.76 -4.39 9.02
N VAL A 26 5.77 -5.04 8.45
CA VAL A 26 6.97 -5.43 9.18
C VAL A 26 7.68 -4.19 9.73
N GLY A 27 7.85 -3.14 8.90
CA GLY A 27 8.43 -1.88 9.33
C GLY A 27 7.65 -1.25 10.49
N LEU A 28 6.33 -1.21 10.41
CA LEU A 28 5.47 -0.67 11.44
C LEU A 28 5.55 -1.46 12.76
N LEU A 29 5.57 -2.79 12.69
CA LEU A 29 5.73 -3.65 13.86
C LEU A 29 7.13 -3.48 14.49
N LEU A 30 8.17 -3.33 13.66
CA LEU A 30 9.51 -2.99 14.16
C LEU A 30 9.49 -1.67 14.92
N VAL A 31 8.83 -0.63 14.43
CA VAL A 31 8.70 0.65 15.16
C VAL A 31 7.91 0.47 16.46
N ALA A 32 6.81 -0.28 16.42
CA ALA A 32 5.93 -0.47 17.59
C ALA A 32 6.59 -1.27 18.72
N PHE A 33 7.48 -2.21 18.41
CA PHE A 33 8.08 -3.13 19.39
C PHE A 33 9.61 -3.03 19.47
N ALA A 34 10.24 -2.01 18.86
CA ALA A 34 11.69 -1.87 18.86
C ALA A 34 12.24 -1.64 20.26
N PRO A 35 13.16 -2.49 20.78
CA PRO A 35 13.84 -2.28 22.05
C PRO A 35 14.92 -1.19 21.98
N HIS A 36 15.39 -0.87 20.76
CA HIS A 36 16.48 0.09 20.53
C HIS A 36 16.11 1.09 19.44
N TYR A 37 16.59 2.32 19.59
CA TYR A 37 16.35 3.42 18.65
C TYR A 37 16.77 3.09 17.20
N THR A 38 17.91 2.43 17.02
CA THR A 38 18.39 2.04 15.68
C THR A 38 17.43 1.11 14.96
N LEU A 39 16.79 0.18 15.68
CA LEU A 39 15.82 -0.74 15.12
C LEU A 39 14.53 0.00 14.75
N ALA A 40 14.12 0.98 15.56
CA ALA A 40 12.98 1.83 15.25
C ALA A 40 13.22 2.65 13.97
N VAL A 41 14.42 3.23 13.79
CA VAL A 41 14.78 3.97 12.58
C VAL A 41 14.75 3.06 11.34
N ALA A 42 15.28 1.85 11.43
CA ALA A 42 15.21 0.87 10.35
C ALA A 42 13.74 0.49 10.03
N GLY A 43 12.90 0.36 11.06
CA GLY A 43 11.48 0.12 10.91
C GLY A 43 10.77 1.26 10.16
N VAL A 44 11.06 2.52 10.53
CA VAL A 44 10.52 3.71 9.82
C VAL A 44 10.95 3.74 8.36
N ALA A 45 12.21 3.45 8.07
CA ALA A 45 12.70 3.41 6.70
C ALA A 45 11.98 2.33 5.87
N LEU A 46 11.84 1.13 6.43
CA LEU A 46 11.15 0.01 5.77
C LEU A 46 9.66 0.32 5.56
N TRP A 47 8.99 0.88 6.56
CA TRP A 47 7.60 1.32 6.45
C TRP A 47 7.44 2.40 5.39
N GLY A 48 8.31 3.42 5.38
CA GLY A 48 8.28 4.51 4.40
C GLY A 48 8.45 4.02 2.96
N ILE A 49 9.38 3.08 2.71
CA ILE A 49 9.56 2.46 1.39
C ILE A 49 8.30 1.70 0.97
N GLY A 50 7.73 0.89 1.87
CA GLY A 50 6.50 0.14 1.59
C GLY A 50 5.30 1.06 1.32
N ALA A 51 5.10 2.09 2.13
CA ALA A 51 4.00 3.03 1.98
C ALA A 51 4.12 3.92 0.74
N SER A 52 5.33 4.30 0.33
CA SER A 52 5.57 5.19 -0.83
C SER A 52 5.12 4.59 -2.17
N LEU A 53 5.10 3.29 -2.29
CA LEU A 53 4.69 2.58 -3.51
C LEU A 53 3.19 2.25 -3.53
N GLY A 54 2.51 2.26 -2.39
CA GLY A 54 1.11 1.87 -2.29
C GLY A 54 0.17 2.74 -3.12
N PHE A 55 0.30 4.05 -3.05
CA PHE A 55 -0.58 4.99 -3.77
C PHE A 55 -0.37 4.95 -5.30
N PRO A 56 0.87 5.04 -5.84
CA PRO A 56 1.10 4.91 -7.28
C PRO A 56 0.63 3.58 -7.86
N LEU A 57 0.88 2.48 -7.15
CA LEU A 57 0.43 1.15 -7.57
C LEU A 57 -1.10 1.02 -7.52
N GLY A 58 -1.74 1.63 -6.52
CA GLY A 58 -3.19 1.69 -6.44
C GLY A 58 -3.81 2.43 -7.63
N ILE A 59 -3.25 3.57 -8.03
CA ILE A 59 -3.70 4.31 -9.23
C ILE A 59 -3.49 3.45 -10.48
N SER A 60 -2.33 2.82 -10.65
CA SER A 60 -2.05 1.96 -11.81
C SER A 60 -3.04 0.81 -11.91
N ALA A 61 -3.38 0.18 -10.78
CA ALA A 61 -4.35 -0.92 -10.74
C ALA A 61 -5.78 -0.49 -11.11
N LEU A 62 -6.16 0.77 -10.86
CA LEU A 62 -7.47 1.31 -11.17
C LEU A 62 -7.59 1.89 -12.58
N SER A 63 -6.46 2.17 -13.25
CA SER A 63 -6.39 2.83 -14.56
C SER A 63 -6.55 1.86 -15.75
N THR A 64 -7.33 0.80 -15.58
CA THR A 64 -7.53 -0.24 -16.62
C THR A 64 -8.62 0.09 -17.62
N ASP A 65 -9.53 0.96 -17.25
CA ASP A 65 -10.65 1.38 -18.11
C ASP A 65 -10.63 2.91 -18.24
N PRO A 66 -10.35 3.48 -19.42
CA PRO A 66 -10.24 4.92 -19.61
C PRO A 66 -11.51 5.69 -19.19
N VAL A 67 -12.68 5.10 -19.36
CA VAL A 67 -13.96 5.74 -19.06
C VAL A 67 -14.20 5.81 -17.56
N MET A 68 -13.87 4.75 -16.82
CA MET A 68 -14.11 4.66 -15.38
C MET A 68 -12.93 5.15 -14.52
N THR A 69 -11.76 5.34 -15.11
CA THR A 69 -10.54 5.76 -14.39
C THR A 69 -10.73 7.05 -13.58
N PRO A 70 -11.32 8.15 -14.12
CA PRO A 70 -11.49 9.38 -13.35
C PRO A 70 -12.34 9.19 -12.10
N ALA A 71 -13.44 8.45 -12.21
CA ALA A 71 -14.32 8.17 -11.07
C ALA A 71 -13.64 7.32 -10.00
N ARG A 72 -12.90 6.28 -10.41
CA ARG A 72 -12.17 5.39 -9.50
C ARG A 72 -11.03 6.12 -8.77
N VAL A 73 -10.28 6.96 -9.48
CA VAL A 73 -9.21 7.78 -8.90
C VAL A 73 -9.78 8.83 -7.94
N SER A 74 -10.94 9.42 -8.24
CA SER A 74 -11.64 10.34 -7.34
C SER A 74 -12.02 9.66 -6.02
N VAL A 75 -12.59 8.47 -6.07
CA VAL A 75 -12.93 7.68 -4.87
C VAL A 75 -11.69 7.36 -4.06
N LEU A 76 -10.63 6.87 -4.71
CA LEU A 76 -9.34 6.56 -4.05
C LEU A 76 -8.78 7.80 -3.35
N SER A 77 -8.78 8.95 -4.04
CA SER A 77 -8.28 10.21 -3.49
C SER A 77 -9.11 10.67 -2.29
N THR A 78 -10.43 10.57 -2.37
CA THR A 78 -11.33 10.94 -1.26
C THR A 78 -11.06 10.08 -0.02
N VAL A 79 -10.93 8.77 -0.20
CA VAL A 79 -10.59 7.86 0.91
C VAL A 79 -9.21 8.19 1.48
N ASN A 80 -8.22 8.45 0.62
CA ASN A 80 -6.87 8.79 1.05
C ASN A 80 -6.82 10.10 1.86
N TYR A 81 -7.47 11.15 1.38
CA TYR A 81 -7.55 12.43 2.11
C TYR A 81 -8.36 12.30 3.40
N GLY A 82 -9.46 11.54 3.38
CA GLY A 82 -10.24 11.25 4.58
C GLY A 82 -9.40 10.51 5.64
N ALA A 83 -8.66 9.51 5.24
CA ALA A 83 -7.76 8.78 6.12
C ALA A 83 -6.63 9.67 6.66
N ALA A 84 -6.06 10.55 5.83
CA ALA A 84 -5.01 11.48 6.25
C ALA A 84 -5.53 12.53 7.25
N LEU A 85 -6.78 12.95 7.14
CA LEU A 85 -7.40 13.91 8.04
C LEU A 85 -7.82 13.28 9.38
N ILE A 86 -8.40 12.09 9.33
CA ILE A 86 -8.97 11.40 10.51
C ILE A 86 -7.88 10.59 11.24
N GLY A 87 -6.91 10.04 10.50
CA GLY A 87 -5.89 9.14 11.03
C GLY A 87 -5.10 9.69 12.22
N PRO A 88 -4.44 10.85 12.08
CA PRO A 88 -3.61 11.38 13.17
C PRO A 88 -4.41 11.70 14.45
N PRO A 89 -5.58 12.36 14.41
CA PRO A 89 -6.40 12.58 15.61
C PRO A 89 -6.86 11.28 16.27
N LEU A 90 -7.28 10.31 15.47
CA LEU A 90 -7.72 9.00 15.97
C LEU A 90 -6.57 8.26 16.66
N LEU A 91 -5.38 8.27 16.04
CA LEU A 91 -4.18 7.68 16.64
C LEU A 91 -3.76 8.39 17.92
N GLY A 92 -3.90 9.71 17.99
CA GLY A 92 -3.65 10.48 19.21
C GLY A 92 -4.56 10.02 20.36
N ILE A 93 -5.86 9.94 20.12
CA ILE A 93 -6.84 9.47 21.13
C ILE A 93 -6.50 8.04 21.58
N ILE A 94 -6.18 7.13 20.67
CA ILE A 94 -5.80 5.77 20.99
C ILE A 94 -4.50 5.76 21.82
N ALA A 95 -3.52 6.58 21.44
CA ALA A 95 -2.23 6.67 22.09
C ALA A 95 -2.32 7.17 23.54
N ASP A 96 -3.25 8.08 23.82
CA ASP A 96 -3.52 8.58 25.17
C ASP A 96 -4.03 7.48 26.11
N HIS A 97 -4.75 6.49 25.57
CA HIS A 97 -5.32 5.40 26.38
C HIS A 97 -4.38 4.20 26.53
N ILE A 98 -3.63 3.83 25.50
CA ILE A 98 -2.85 2.57 25.47
C ILE A 98 -1.35 2.78 25.25
N GLY A 99 -0.91 4.02 25.08
CA GLY A 99 0.47 4.40 24.77
C GLY A 99 0.83 4.36 23.28
N TYR A 100 1.78 5.23 22.90
CA TYR A 100 2.15 5.45 21.48
C TYR A 100 2.60 4.17 20.73
N HIS A 101 3.39 3.32 21.38
CA HIS A 101 3.88 2.09 20.75
C HIS A 101 2.73 1.14 20.37
N ARG A 102 1.76 0.97 21.26
CA ARG A 102 0.61 0.11 20.98
C ARG A 102 -0.37 0.75 20.00
N ALA A 103 -0.53 2.07 20.04
CA ALA A 103 -1.34 2.80 19.07
C ALA A 103 -0.81 2.64 17.65
N LEU A 104 0.51 2.67 17.45
CA LEU A 104 1.12 2.41 16.15
C LEU A 104 0.83 1.00 15.62
N ALA A 105 0.73 0.00 16.50
CA ALA A 105 0.36 -1.35 16.08
C ALA A 105 -1.06 -1.42 15.48
N PHE A 106 -1.98 -0.54 15.90
CA PHE A 106 -3.32 -0.45 15.30
C PHE A 106 -3.29 -0.05 13.82
N VAL A 107 -2.27 0.72 13.39
CA VAL A 107 -2.10 1.07 11.96
C VAL A 107 -1.82 -0.16 11.11
N ALA A 108 -1.30 -1.24 11.69
CA ALA A 108 -1.08 -2.48 10.95
C ALA A 108 -2.40 -3.14 10.51
N LEU A 109 -3.51 -2.94 11.21
CA LEU A 109 -4.81 -3.56 10.89
C LEU A 109 -5.33 -3.17 9.51
N PRO A 110 -5.47 -1.87 9.15
CA PRO A 110 -5.92 -1.50 7.81
C PRO A 110 -4.93 -1.89 6.72
N VAL A 111 -3.62 -1.94 7.02
CA VAL A 111 -2.62 -2.40 6.04
C VAL A 111 -2.73 -3.90 5.81
N LEU A 112 -2.97 -4.70 6.84
CA LEU A 112 -3.24 -6.14 6.70
C LEU A 112 -4.52 -6.39 5.90
N LEU A 113 -5.57 -5.63 6.15
CA LEU A 113 -6.80 -5.69 5.36
C LEU A 113 -6.53 -5.36 3.88
N ALA A 114 -5.72 -4.33 3.61
CA ALA A 114 -5.30 -3.99 2.24
C ALA A 114 -4.52 -5.12 1.56
N ILE A 115 -3.66 -5.86 2.28
CA ILE A 115 -2.95 -7.03 1.75
C ILE A 115 -3.93 -8.14 1.36
N MET A 116 -4.92 -8.41 2.19
CA MET A 116 -5.95 -9.42 1.90
C MET A 116 -6.76 -9.04 0.67
N LEU A 117 -7.16 -7.76 0.55
CA LEU A 117 -7.91 -7.25 -0.59
C LEU A 117 -7.07 -7.17 -1.88
N ALA A 118 -5.76 -6.89 -1.78
CA ALA A 118 -4.85 -6.87 -2.92
C ALA A 118 -4.77 -8.22 -3.65
N GLY A 119 -5.12 -9.31 -2.98
CA GLY A 119 -5.23 -10.63 -3.59
C GLY A 119 -6.39 -10.79 -4.58
N GLN A 120 -7.35 -9.90 -4.53
CA GLN A 120 -8.54 -9.93 -5.39
C GLN A 120 -8.36 -9.05 -6.66
N VAL A 121 -7.24 -8.33 -6.78
CA VAL A 121 -6.94 -7.53 -7.98
C VAL A 121 -6.60 -8.47 -9.13
N PRO A 122 -7.34 -8.44 -10.26
CA PRO A 122 -7.08 -9.31 -11.40
C PRO A 122 -5.69 -9.03 -12.00
N ASP A 123 -4.94 -10.11 -12.30
CA ASP A 123 -3.66 -9.98 -13.00
C ASP A 123 -3.90 -9.65 -14.47
N GLN A 124 -3.44 -8.49 -14.90
CA GLN A 124 -3.67 -7.96 -16.27
C GLN A 124 -2.73 -8.55 -17.32
N ARG A 125 -1.79 -9.42 -16.92
CA ARG A 125 -0.82 -10.03 -17.84
C ARG A 125 -1.46 -10.85 -18.97
N GLY A 126 -2.69 -11.36 -18.75
CA GLY A 126 -3.41 -12.17 -19.76
C GLY A 126 -4.01 -11.35 -20.92
N ARG A 127 -4.43 -10.12 -20.67
CA ARG A 127 -5.16 -9.29 -21.65
C ARG A 127 -4.28 -8.81 -22.79
N THR A 128 -3.11 -8.28 -22.49
CA THR A 128 -2.19 -7.74 -23.51
C THR A 128 -1.73 -8.81 -24.51
N ARG A 129 -1.66 -10.08 -24.08
CA ARG A 129 -1.24 -11.19 -24.94
C ARG A 129 -2.34 -11.65 -25.91
N THR A 130 -3.60 -11.52 -25.48
CA THR A 130 -4.76 -11.91 -26.30
C THR A 130 -5.07 -10.81 -27.33
N ASP A 131 -4.92 -9.53 -26.96
CA ASP A 131 -5.18 -8.41 -27.88
C ASP A 131 -4.16 -8.36 -29.03
N ILE A 132 -2.88 -8.67 -28.76
CA ILE A 132 -1.83 -8.75 -29.81
C ILE A 132 -2.07 -9.95 -30.76
N ALA A 133 -2.62 -11.06 -30.26
CA ALA A 133 -2.87 -12.26 -31.04
C ALA A 133 -4.14 -12.18 -31.93
N LEU A 134 -4.97 -11.15 -31.74
CA LEU A 134 -6.19 -10.92 -32.53
C LEU A 134 -5.98 -9.86 -33.64
N ASP A 135 -4.86 -9.11 -33.59
CA ASP A 135 -4.49 -8.09 -34.60
C ASP A 135 -3.56 -8.64 -35.70
N ASP A 136 -3.12 -9.91 -35.62
CA ASP A 136 -2.37 -10.66 -36.65
C ASP A 136 -3.32 -11.61 -37.44
#